data_8d8ed2684c184e1d4ee1f27d02340925
#
_entry.id   8d8ed2684c184e1d4ee1f27d02340925
#
_cell.length_a   1.000
_cell.length_b   1.000
_cell.length_c   1.000
_cell.angle_alpha   90.00
_cell.angle_beta   90.00
_cell.angle_gamma   90.00
#
_symmetry.space_group_name_H-M   'P 1'
#
loop_
_entity.id
_entity.type
_entity.pdbx_description
1 polymer ?
#
loop_
_entity_poly.entity_id
_entity_poly.type
_entity_poly.pdbx_seq_one_letter_code
_entity_poly.pdbx_strand_id
1 'polypeptide(L)' 'MSRGRGPYFQLVRSYRNEEAEPRQEVLVHLGVHETPEAALSAWPVEVEHLRAIGRDDQAHKLEVNLERLRALMEAEKRKG' A
#
# COMPACT_ATOMS: atom_id res chain seq x y z
N MET A 1 -3.26 -25.31 -7.01
CA MET A 1 -3.30 -24.70 -7.01
C MET A 1 -3.42 -23.82 -6.81
N SER A 2 -3.20 -23.42 -6.80
CA SER A 2 -3.16 -22.50 -6.33
C SER A 2 -3.96 -21.75 -6.60
N ARG A 3 -4.41 -21.51 -6.52
CA ARG A 3 -4.94 -20.89 -6.63
C ARG A 3 -5.28 -19.92 -6.59
N GLY A 4 -5.43 -20.00 -6.85
CA GLY A 4 -6.16 -18.93 -6.88
C GLY A 4 -5.81 -17.66 -6.29
N ARG A 5 -4.65 -17.45 -6.02
CA ARG A 5 -4.25 -16.21 -5.50
C ARG A 5 -3.89 -15.32 -6.62
N GLY A 6 -4.59 -14.26 -6.81
CA GLY A 6 -4.22 -13.29 -7.80
C GLY A 6 -2.85 -12.69 -7.51
N PRO A 7 -2.33 -11.90 -8.43
CA PRO A 7 -1.07 -11.20 -8.17
C PRO A 7 -1.21 -10.19 -7.05
N TYR A 8 -0.16 -10.05 -6.29
CA TYR A 8 -0.10 -9.04 -5.24
C TYR A 8 0.93 -8.01 -5.60
N PHE A 9 0.63 -6.77 -5.36
CA PHE A 9 1.46 -5.65 -5.77
C PHE A 9 2.02 -4.93 -4.56
N GLN A 10 3.16 -4.30 -4.74
CA GLN A 10 3.82 -3.55 -3.67
C GLN A 10 4.36 -2.26 -4.24
N LEU A 11 4.29 -1.22 -3.44
CA LEU A 11 4.95 0.02 -3.78
C LEU A 11 6.35 -0.06 -3.22
N VAL A 12 7.36 -0.01 -4.09
CA VAL A 12 8.74 -0.17 -3.67
C VAL A 12 9.55 1.02 -4.12
N ARG A 13 10.66 1.20 -3.45
CA ARG A 13 11.61 2.23 -3.79
C ARG A 13 12.98 1.59 -3.95
N SER A 14 13.66 1.96 -5.03
CA SER A 14 15.01 1.50 -5.27
C SER A 14 15.99 2.48 -4.67
N TYR A 15 17.03 1.96 -4.06
CA TYR A 15 18.08 2.81 -3.53
C TYR A 15 19.40 2.03 -3.57
N ARG A 16 20.47 2.72 -3.35
CA ARG A 16 21.78 2.10 -3.27
C ARG A 16 22.28 2.17 -1.84
N ASN A 17 22.77 1.04 -1.35
CA ASN A 17 23.32 1.03 -0.01
C ASN A 17 24.73 1.61 -0.01
N GLU A 18 25.41 1.53 1.11
CA GLU A 18 26.74 2.11 1.24
C GLU A 18 27.75 1.51 0.28
N GLU A 19 27.51 0.28 -0.12
CA GLU A 19 28.41 -0.40 -1.04
C GLU A 19 28.00 -0.22 -2.49
N ALA A 20 27.05 0.69 -2.73
CA ALA A 20 26.55 0.97 -4.07
C ALA A 20 25.82 -0.20 -4.70
N GLU A 21 25.36 -1.12 -3.89
CA GLU A 21 24.58 -2.25 -4.38
C GLU A 21 23.10 -1.84 -4.50
N PRO A 22 22.45 -2.25 -5.59
CA PRO A 22 21.03 -1.94 -5.73
C PRO A 22 20.21 -2.70 -4.71
N ARG A 23 19.30 -1.99 -4.05
CA ARG A 23 18.41 -2.56 -3.07
C ARG A 23 17.01 -2.03 -3.30
N GLN A 24 16.04 -2.78 -2.81
CA GLN A 24 14.65 -2.36 -2.89
C GLN A 24 14.04 -2.38 -1.51
N GLU A 25 13.25 -1.36 -1.24
CA GLU A 25 12.55 -1.25 0.02
C GLU A 25 11.06 -1.24 -0.26
N VAL A 26 10.30 -2.10 0.41
CA VAL A 26 8.86 -2.11 0.27
C VAL A 26 8.29 -1.01 1.15
N LEU A 27 7.63 -0.06 0.53
CA LEU A 27 7.04 1.07 1.25
C LEU A 27 5.64 0.76 1.71
N VAL A 28 4.82 0.18 0.83
CA VAL A 28 3.44 -0.15 1.15
C VAL A 28 3.05 -1.38 0.35
N HIS A 29 2.31 -2.27 0.97
CA HIS A 29 1.72 -3.41 0.27
C HIS A 29 0.38 -2.98 -0.29
N LEU A 30 0.24 -3.08 -1.60
CA LEU A 30 -1.00 -2.65 -2.28
C LEU A 30 -2.02 -3.78 -2.38
N GLY A 31 -1.60 -5.01 -2.12
CA GLY A 31 -2.50 -6.14 -2.21
C GLY A 31 -2.87 -6.41 -3.65
N VAL A 32 -4.16 -6.51 -3.92
CA VAL A 32 -4.63 -6.83 -5.25
C VAL A 32 -4.71 -5.62 -6.17
N HIS A 33 -4.41 -4.45 -5.64
CA HIS A 33 -4.51 -3.22 -6.43
C HIS A 33 -3.23 -3.01 -7.22
N GLU A 34 -3.39 -2.78 -8.50
CA GLU A 34 -2.25 -2.65 -9.41
C GLU A 34 -1.48 -1.36 -9.22
N THR A 35 -2.17 -0.30 -8.83
CA THR A 35 -1.55 1.01 -8.70
C THR A 35 -1.87 1.61 -7.35
N PRO A 36 -1.02 2.55 -6.88
CA PRO A 36 -1.35 3.26 -5.64
C PRO A 36 -2.67 4.01 -5.71
N GLU A 37 -2.99 4.54 -6.88
CA GLU A 37 -4.24 5.26 -7.04
C GLU A 37 -5.45 4.36 -6.84
N ALA A 38 -5.36 3.13 -7.35
CA ALA A 38 -6.44 2.18 -7.16
C ALA A 38 -6.65 1.87 -5.69
N ALA A 39 -5.55 1.69 -4.96
CA ALA A 39 -5.63 1.44 -3.53
C ALA A 39 -6.22 2.64 -2.80
N LEU A 40 -5.80 3.84 -3.17
CA LEU A 40 -6.32 5.05 -2.55
C LEU A 40 -7.82 5.20 -2.73
N SER A 41 -8.33 4.72 -3.86
CA SER A 41 -9.77 4.77 -4.11
C SER A 41 -10.52 3.69 -3.34
N ALA A 42 -9.95 2.51 -3.24
CA ALA A 42 -10.65 1.36 -2.68
C ALA A 42 -10.56 1.29 -1.17
N TRP A 43 -9.42 1.62 -0.60
CA TRP A 43 -9.19 1.42 0.82
C TRP A 43 -10.14 2.20 1.73
N PRO A 44 -10.48 3.46 1.44
CA PRO A 44 -11.44 4.14 2.31
C PRO A 44 -12.77 3.40 2.44
N VAL A 45 -13.23 2.84 1.33
CA VAL A 45 -14.47 2.06 1.35
C VAL A 45 -14.28 0.79 2.16
N GLU A 46 -13.15 0.13 2.00
CA GLU A 46 -12.87 -1.09 2.75
C GLU A 46 -12.77 -0.82 4.24
N VAL A 47 -12.18 0.30 4.62
CA VAL A 47 -12.08 0.66 6.03
C VAL A 47 -13.48 0.80 6.63
N GLU A 48 -14.36 1.50 5.93
CA GLU A 48 -15.72 1.67 6.40
C GLU A 48 -16.44 0.33 6.51
N HIS A 49 -16.23 -0.52 5.52
CA HIS A 49 -16.85 -1.84 5.54
C HIS A 49 -16.37 -2.66 6.74
N LEU A 50 -15.05 -2.64 6.97
CA LEU A 50 -14.50 -3.40 8.08
C LEU A 50 -15.04 -2.92 9.42
N ARG A 51 -15.21 -1.62 9.56
CA ARG A 51 -15.80 -1.07 10.77
C ARG A 51 -17.25 -1.48 10.94
N ALA A 52 -17.96 -1.51 9.84
CA ALA A 52 -19.38 -1.87 9.87
C ALA A 52 -19.60 -3.31 10.32
N ILE A 53 -18.67 -4.20 9.98
CA ILE A 53 -18.77 -5.60 10.37
C ILE A 53 -18.03 -5.91 11.65
N GLY A 54 -17.55 -4.88 12.35
CA GLY A 54 -16.95 -5.08 13.66
C GLY A 54 -15.48 -5.49 13.64
N ARG A 55 -14.81 -5.31 12.53
CA ARG A 55 -13.40 -5.67 12.44
C ARG A 55 -12.51 -4.43 12.59
N ASP A 56 -12.60 -3.82 13.75
CA ASP A 56 -11.90 -2.57 14.00
C ASP A 56 -10.39 -2.70 13.89
N ASP A 57 -9.85 -3.85 14.32
CA ASP A 57 -8.41 -4.07 14.22
C ASP A 57 -7.93 -4.02 12.79
N GLN A 58 -8.65 -4.70 11.91
CA GLN A 58 -8.27 -4.73 10.51
C GLN A 58 -8.49 -3.36 9.86
N ALA A 59 -9.57 -2.69 10.25
CA ALA A 59 -9.82 -1.35 9.74
C ALA A 59 -8.70 -0.41 10.12
N HIS A 60 -8.23 -0.51 11.36
CA HIS A 60 -7.15 0.35 11.82
C HIS A 60 -5.86 0.11 11.02
N LYS A 61 -5.53 -1.14 10.81
CA LYS A 61 -4.33 -1.48 10.06
C LYS A 61 -4.39 -0.93 8.64
N LEU A 62 -5.55 -1.07 8.02
CA LEU A 62 -5.73 -0.56 6.67
C LEU A 62 -5.67 0.96 6.65
N GLU A 63 -6.22 1.58 7.66
CA GLU A 63 -6.16 3.03 7.78
C GLU A 63 -4.72 3.54 7.87
N VAL A 64 -3.90 2.85 8.65
CA VAL A 64 -2.48 3.21 8.77
C VAL A 64 -1.79 3.10 7.42
N ASN A 65 -2.06 2.03 6.69
CA ASN A 65 -1.50 1.86 5.36
C ASN A 65 -1.98 2.96 4.41
N LEU A 66 -3.25 3.30 4.51
CA LEU A 66 -3.83 4.34 3.67
C LEU A 66 -3.16 5.68 3.91
N GLU A 67 -2.94 6.01 5.17
CA GLU A 67 -2.27 7.27 5.50
C GLU A 67 -0.84 7.28 5.01
N ARG A 68 -0.16 6.16 5.18
CA ARG A 68 1.21 6.05 4.68
C ARG A 68 1.26 6.23 3.17
N LEU A 69 0.34 5.59 2.47
CA LEU A 69 0.29 5.70 1.02
C LEU A 69 0.00 7.14 0.59
N ARG A 70 -0.92 7.80 1.28
CA ARG A 70 -1.21 9.20 0.99
C ARG A 70 0.02 10.07 1.15
N ALA A 71 0.74 9.87 2.23
CA ALA A 71 1.94 10.66 2.47
C ALA A 71 2.98 10.45 1.39
N LEU A 72 3.13 9.21 0.94
CA LEU A 72 4.08 8.90 -0.12
C LEU A 72 3.67 9.54 -1.43
N MET A 73 2.38 9.50 -1.74
CA MET A 73 1.89 10.10 -2.97
C MET A 73 2.05 11.62 -2.95
N GLU A 74 1.82 12.22 -1.80
CA GLU A 74 2.02 13.65 -1.65
C GLU A 74 3.48 14.04 -1.85
N ALA A 75 4.37 13.24 -1.28
CA ALA A 75 5.79 13.51 -1.42
C ALA A 75 6.23 13.41 -2.88
N GLU A 76 5.69 12.44 -3.60
CA GLU A 76 5.99 12.30 -5.01
C GLU A 76 5.53 13.51 -5.80
N LYS A 77 4.35 13.99 -5.49
CA LYS A 77 3.80 15.15 -6.16
C LYS A 77 4.68 16.37 -5.97
N ARG A 78 5.15 16.56 -4.75
CA ARG A 78 5.96 17.73 -4.44
C ARG A 78 7.28 17.71 -5.17
N LYS A 79 7.78 16.52 -5.41
CA LYS A 79 9.06 16.39 -6.06
C LYS A 79 9.03 16.81 -7.51
N GLY A 80 7.91 16.55 -8.14
CA GLY A 80 7.74 16.92 -9.54
C GLY A 80 7.63 18.39 -9.72
#